data_4fc9abdedf5b12b6be57e952ec5e87e1
#
_entry.id   4fc9abdedf5b12b6be57e952ec5e87e1
#
_cell.length_a   1.000
_cell.length_b   1.000
_cell.length_c   1.000
_cell.angle_alpha   90.00
_cell.angle_beta   90.00
_cell.angle_gamma   90.00
#
_symmetry.space_group_name_H-M   'P 1'
#
loop_
_entity.id
_entity.type
_entity.pdbx_description
1 polymer ?
#
loop_
_entity_poly.entity_id
_entity_poly.type
_entity_poly.pdbx_seq_one_letter_code
_entity_poly.pdbx_strand_id
1 'polypeptide(L)'
;LWAGRPAAIIRVVVTTVYEAAGGAEGVARLAAAWHARVMADEVVSHAFSHGFHPDHTHRLAAYWGEALGGPTTYTDALGDETSVVRMHSGNGPHEEMDERAIDCFDAALADAGFADDEPVRQVLHDYFAWATATAMSRYHDSADDVPDGLSVPRWSWDGVVRS
;
A
#
# COMPACT_ATOMS: atom_id res chain seq x y z
N LEU A 1 42.70 29.43 -26.67
CA LEU A 1 41.38 28.91 -27.08
C LEU A 1 40.99 27.78 -26.13
N TRP A 2 40.26 28.14 -25.11
CA TRP A 2 39.75 27.19 -24.11
C TRP A 2 38.35 26.77 -24.51
N ALA A 3 38.22 25.59 -25.09
CA ALA A 3 36.93 24.98 -25.33
C ALA A 3 36.42 24.43 -24.02
N GLY A 4 35.47 25.15 -23.41
CA GLY A 4 34.76 24.66 -22.22
C GLY A 4 34.03 23.35 -22.53
N ARG A 5 34.34 22.30 -21.78
CA ARG A 5 33.52 21.07 -21.79
C ARG A 5 32.09 21.42 -21.36
N PRO A 6 31.08 20.96 -22.09
CA PRO A 6 29.73 21.13 -21.61
C PRO A 6 29.58 20.37 -20.28
N ALA A 7 29.04 21.06 -19.26
CA ALA A 7 28.70 20.42 -18.02
C ALA A 7 27.70 19.27 -18.30
N ALA A 8 28.08 18.07 -17.93
CA ALA A 8 27.17 16.92 -18.01
C ALA A 8 25.96 17.23 -17.13
N ILE A 9 24.77 17.35 -17.74
CA ILE A 9 23.50 17.44 -17.01
C ILE A 9 23.28 16.05 -16.44
N ILE A 10 23.56 15.90 -15.15
CA ILE A 10 23.18 14.69 -14.41
C ILE A 10 21.65 14.75 -14.27
N ARG A 11 20.94 14.01 -15.11
CA ARG A 11 19.52 13.75 -14.88
C ARG A 11 19.42 12.83 -13.67
N VAL A 12 19.02 13.39 -12.54
CA VAL A 12 18.58 12.59 -11.40
C VAL A 12 17.24 11.96 -11.79
N VAL A 13 17.27 10.67 -12.14
CA VAL A 13 16.06 9.89 -12.36
C VAL A 13 15.47 9.61 -10.98
N VAL A 14 14.36 10.29 -10.65
CA VAL A 14 13.61 10.01 -9.41
C VAL A 14 12.81 8.74 -9.64
N THR A 15 13.19 7.65 -8.96
CA THR A 15 12.45 6.38 -8.92
C THR A 15 11.13 6.55 -8.17
N THR A 16 10.07 5.89 -8.61
CA THR A 16 8.82 5.78 -7.83
C THR A 16 9.04 4.92 -6.59
N VAL A 17 8.17 5.05 -5.60
CA VAL A 17 8.18 4.17 -4.42
C VAL A 17 8.02 2.71 -4.86
N TYR A 18 7.16 2.46 -5.86
CA TYR A 18 6.96 1.14 -6.46
C TYR A 18 8.28 0.53 -7.00
N GLU A 19 9.03 1.29 -7.78
CA GLU A 19 10.33 0.83 -8.32
C GLU A 19 11.34 0.59 -7.19
N ALA A 20 11.41 1.50 -6.21
CA ALA A 20 12.29 1.36 -5.06
C ALA A 20 11.94 0.17 -4.18
N ALA A 21 10.67 -0.22 -4.12
CA ALA A 21 10.19 -1.42 -3.43
C ALA A 21 10.51 -2.73 -4.18
N GLY A 22 11.13 -2.66 -5.34
CA GLY A 22 11.49 -3.82 -6.17
C GLY A 22 10.46 -4.17 -7.24
N GLY A 23 9.58 -3.24 -7.59
CA GLY A 23 8.55 -3.42 -8.62
C GLY A 23 7.55 -4.51 -8.25
N ALA A 24 6.98 -5.17 -9.24
CA ALA A 24 5.95 -6.19 -9.05
C ALA A 24 6.40 -7.32 -8.11
N GLU A 25 7.63 -7.81 -8.24
CA GLU A 25 8.15 -8.89 -7.41
C GLU A 25 8.35 -8.46 -5.94
N GLY A 26 8.89 -7.27 -5.72
CA GLY A 26 9.12 -6.72 -4.38
C GLY A 26 7.80 -6.48 -3.64
N VAL A 27 6.82 -5.89 -4.31
CA VAL A 27 5.49 -5.66 -3.74
C VAL A 27 4.75 -6.98 -3.49
N ALA A 28 4.90 -7.96 -4.38
CA ALA A 28 4.32 -9.30 -4.19
C ALA A 28 4.90 -10.02 -2.97
N ARG A 29 6.22 -9.95 -2.76
CA ARG A 29 6.86 -10.50 -1.55
C ARG A 29 6.34 -9.84 -0.28
N LEU A 30 6.20 -8.53 -0.29
CA LEU A 30 5.67 -7.77 0.84
C LEU A 30 4.22 -8.15 1.14
N ALA A 31 3.36 -8.24 0.12
CA ALA A 31 1.97 -8.65 0.28
C ALA A 31 1.84 -10.06 0.86
N ALA A 32 2.63 -11.01 0.38
CA ALA A 32 2.66 -12.37 0.92
C ALA A 32 3.15 -12.41 2.37
N ALA A 33 4.19 -11.66 2.70
CA ALA A 33 4.72 -11.58 4.06
C ALA A 33 3.71 -10.96 5.03
N TRP A 34 3.04 -9.88 4.63
CA TRP A 34 2.01 -9.25 5.44
C TRP A 34 0.82 -10.18 5.68
N HIS A 35 0.32 -10.84 4.63
CA HIS A 35 -0.77 -11.80 4.75
C HIS A 35 -0.43 -12.93 5.74
N ALA A 36 0.77 -13.47 5.68
CA ALA A 36 1.23 -14.50 6.62
C ALA A 36 1.24 -13.99 8.07
N ARG A 37 1.70 -12.76 8.31
CA ARG A 37 1.70 -12.13 9.64
C ARG A 37 0.29 -11.88 10.16
N VAL A 38 -0.59 -11.39 9.30
CA VAL A 38 -2.00 -11.12 9.64
C VAL A 38 -2.74 -12.40 10.01
N MET A 39 -2.56 -13.47 9.25
CA MET A 39 -3.23 -14.76 9.53
C MET A 39 -2.72 -15.41 10.83
N ALA A 40 -1.54 -15.06 11.29
CA ALA A 40 -0.97 -15.49 12.57
C ALA A 40 -1.32 -14.58 13.75
N ASP A 41 -1.92 -13.41 13.51
CA ASP A 41 -2.32 -12.46 14.55
C ASP A 41 -3.75 -12.74 15.03
N GLU A 42 -3.94 -12.81 16.35
CA GLU A 42 -5.21 -13.15 16.96
C GLU A 42 -6.33 -12.14 16.68
N VAL A 43 -5.99 -10.87 16.53
CA VAL A 43 -6.97 -9.80 16.32
C VAL A 43 -7.20 -9.56 14.82
N VAL A 44 -6.13 -9.34 14.06
CA VAL A 44 -6.24 -8.97 12.65
C VAL A 44 -6.81 -10.12 11.80
N SER A 45 -6.52 -11.36 12.15
CA SER A 45 -7.08 -12.53 11.46
C SER A 45 -8.61 -12.56 11.45
N HIS A 46 -9.27 -11.92 12.42
CA HIS A 46 -10.72 -11.79 12.44
C HIS A 46 -11.29 -11.02 11.24
N ALA A 47 -10.53 -10.12 10.64
CA ALA A 47 -10.92 -9.46 9.41
C ALA A 47 -11.13 -10.42 8.24
N PHE A 48 -10.55 -11.61 8.31
CA PHE A 48 -10.66 -12.69 7.32
C PHE A 48 -11.50 -13.87 7.80
N SER A 49 -12.27 -13.72 8.89
CA SER A 49 -13.06 -14.81 9.50
C SER A 49 -14.12 -15.40 8.57
N HIS A 50 -14.60 -14.63 7.59
CA HIS A 50 -15.54 -15.06 6.56
C HIS A 50 -14.83 -15.53 5.27
N GLY A 51 -13.51 -15.72 5.33
CA GLY A 51 -12.70 -16.07 4.17
C GLY A 51 -12.19 -14.87 3.40
N PHE A 52 -11.45 -15.15 2.34
CA PHE A 52 -10.88 -14.14 1.43
C PHE A 52 -10.83 -14.72 0.02
N HIS A 53 -10.71 -13.83 -0.96
CA HIS A 53 -10.60 -14.25 -2.36
C HIS A 53 -9.39 -15.19 -2.55
N PRO A 54 -9.48 -16.25 -3.36
CA PRO A 54 -8.36 -17.18 -3.61
C PRO A 54 -7.08 -16.47 -4.09
N ASP A 55 -7.24 -15.39 -4.85
CA ASP A 55 -6.14 -14.57 -5.35
C ASP A 55 -5.88 -13.31 -4.50
N HIS A 56 -6.28 -13.33 -3.22
CA HIS A 56 -6.21 -12.16 -2.34
C HIS A 56 -4.83 -11.48 -2.34
N THR A 57 -3.77 -12.26 -2.16
CA THR A 57 -2.40 -11.73 -2.11
C THR A 57 -1.98 -11.08 -3.43
N HIS A 58 -2.34 -11.69 -4.56
CA HIS A 58 -2.10 -11.11 -5.89
C HIS A 58 -2.85 -9.81 -6.10
N ARG A 59 -4.13 -9.77 -5.71
CA ARG A 59 -4.98 -8.57 -5.81
C ARG A 59 -4.46 -7.45 -4.94
N LEU A 60 -4.04 -7.77 -3.71
CA LEU A 60 -3.45 -6.82 -2.76
C LEU A 60 -2.14 -6.24 -3.30
N ALA A 61 -1.26 -7.08 -3.85
CA ALA A 61 -0.01 -6.63 -4.46
C ALA A 61 -0.26 -5.70 -5.66
N ALA A 62 -1.24 -6.00 -6.49
CA ALA A 62 -1.62 -5.14 -7.62
C ALA A 62 -2.17 -3.78 -7.13
N TYR A 63 -3.00 -3.79 -6.09
CA TYR A 63 -3.52 -2.57 -5.47
C TYR A 63 -2.40 -1.70 -4.89
N TRP A 64 -1.53 -2.28 -4.05
CA TRP A 64 -0.40 -1.54 -3.50
C TRP A 64 0.56 -1.06 -4.59
N GLY A 65 0.81 -1.89 -5.60
CA GLY A 65 1.64 -1.49 -6.74
C GLY A 65 1.13 -0.23 -7.43
N GLU A 66 -0.16 -0.19 -7.71
CA GLU A 66 -0.81 0.99 -8.30
C GLU A 66 -0.72 2.21 -7.38
N ALA A 67 -1.04 2.05 -6.10
CA ALA A 67 -0.95 3.13 -5.11
C ALA A 67 0.47 3.69 -4.97
N LEU A 68 1.49 2.87 -5.07
CA LEU A 68 2.90 3.27 -4.92
C LEU A 68 3.54 3.84 -6.20
N GLY A 69 2.76 4.09 -7.23
CA GLY A 69 3.21 4.70 -8.48
C GLY A 69 3.54 3.71 -9.60
N GLY A 70 3.16 2.45 -9.44
CA GLY A 70 3.27 1.42 -10.46
C GLY A 70 2.13 1.42 -11.49
N PRO A 71 2.00 0.34 -12.28
CA PRO A 71 0.94 0.21 -13.28
C PRO A 71 -0.45 0.22 -12.67
N THR A 72 -1.45 0.67 -13.44
CA THR A 72 -2.87 0.71 -13.05
C THR A 72 -3.57 -0.66 -13.17
N THR A 73 -2.85 -1.73 -12.98
CA THR A 73 -3.33 -3.11 -13.16
C THR A 73 -4.57 -3.42 -12.33
N TYR A 74 -4.61 -2.92 -11.08
CA TYR A 74 -5.76 -3.17 -10.22
C TYR A 74 -7.03 -2.52 -10.78
N THR A 75 -6.99 -1.23 -11.06
CA THR A 75 -8.13 -0.48 -11.60
C THR A 75 -8.55 -0.97 -12.99
N ASP A 76 -7.59 -1.36 -13.83
CA ASP A 76 -7.86 -1.77 -15.20
C ASP A 76 -8.51 -3.17 -15.30
N ALA A 77 -8.21 -4.07 -14.36
CA ALA A 77 -8.56 -5.49 -14.53
C ALA A 77 -9.14 -6.20 -13.28
N LEU A 78 -8.98 -5.66 -12.08
CA LEU A 78 -9.26 -6.41 -10.86
C LEU A 78 -10.36 -5.82 -9.98
N GLY A 79 -10.48 -4.50 -9.90
CA GLY A 79 -11.47 -3.85 -9.03
C GLY A 79 -11.42 -2.33 -9.09
N ASP A 80 -12.03 -1.69 -8.11
CA ASP A 80 -12.09 -0.24 -7.98
C ASP A 80 -11.96 0.20 -6.52
N GLU A 81 -11.57 1.44 -6.31
CA GLU A 81 -11.33 2.02 -4.98
C GLU A 81 -12.61 2.07 -4.14
N THR A 82 -13.74 2.44 -4.74
CA THR A 82 -15.01 2.50 -4.01
C THR A 82 -15.36 1.15 -3.38
N SER A 83 -15.19 0.06 -4.12
CA SER A 83 -15.43 -1.30 -3.62
C SER A 83 -14.47 -1.68 -2.50
N VAL A 84 -13.19 -1.32 -2.61
CA VAL A 84 -12.19 -1.57 -1.58
C VAL A 84 -12.55 -0.83 -0.28
N VAL A 85 -12.88 0.44 -0.37
CA VAL A 85 -13.25 1.24 0.80
C VAL A 85 -14.54 0.72 1.44
N ARG A 86 -15.53 0.32 0.63
CA ARG A 86 -16.78 -0.28 1.13
C ARG A 86 -16.53 -1.55 1.94
N MET A 87 -15.61 -2.41 1.52
CA MET A 87 -15.25 -3.62 2.28
C MET A 87 -14.68 -3.31 3.67
N HIS A 88 -14.08 -2.14 3.87
CA HIS A 88 -13.49 -1.69 5.12
C HIS A 88 -14.42 -0.78 5.93
N SER A 89 -15.64 -0.59 5.50
CA SER A 89 -16.59 0.37 6.06
C SER A 89 -17.73 -0.29 6.81
N GLY A 90 -18.40 0.48 7.68
CA GLY A 90 -19.59 0.01 8.40
C GLY A 90 -19.31 -0.93 9.56
N ASN A 91 -18.08 -1.05 10.02
CA ASN A 91 -17.68 -1.95 11.11
C ASN A 91 -17.43 -1.23 12.44
N GLY A 92 -17.74 0.05 12.52
CA GLY A 92 -17.38 0.89 13.65
C GLY A 92 -15.88 1.16 13.77
N PRO A 93 -15.46 1.88 14.82
CA PRO A 93 -14.05 2.08 15.13
C PRO A 93 -13.36 0.76 15.49
N HIS A 94 -12.13 0.54 14.97
CA HIS A 94 -11.34 -0.67 15.21
C HIS A 94 -9.86 -0.35 15.35
N GLU A 95 -9.56 0.59 16.23
CA GLU A 95 -8.19 1.15 16.41
C GLU A 95 -7.16 0.07 16.76
N GLU A 96 -7.50 -0.88 17.66
CA GLU A 96 -6.59 -1.97 18.01
C GLU A 96 -6.25 -2.85 16.80
N MET A 97 -7.24 -3.18 15.98
CA MET A 97 -7.03 -3.96 14.75
C MET A 97 -6.14 -3.20 13.77
N ASP A 98 -6.35 -1.91 13.62
CA ASP A 98 -5.55 -1.06 12.73
C ASP A 98 -4.09 -1.00 13.20
N GLU A 99 -3.85 -0.78 14.49
CA GLU A 99 -2.49 -0.76 15.07
C GLU A 99 -1.78 -2.10 14.87
N ARG A 100 -2.45 -3.20 15.12
CA ARG A 100 -1.88 -4.54 14.94
C ARG A 100 -1.64 -4.88 13.46
N ALA A 101 -2.49 -4.41 12.56
CA ALA A 101 -2.28 -4.55 11.12
C ALA A 101 -1.03 -3.79 10.66
N ILE A 102 -0.80 -2.60 11.21
CA ILE A 102 0.41 -1.81 10.95
C ILE A 102 1.65 -2.50 11.53
N ASP A 103 1.59 -3.04 12.74
CA ASP A 103 2.68 -3.81 13.33
C ASP A 103 3.02 -5.06 12.49
N CYS A 104 2.00 -5.76 11.97
CA CYS A 104 2.19 -6.86 11.03
C CYS A 104 2.89 -6.40 9.76
N PHE A 105 2.57 -5.21 9.27
CA PHE A 105 3.21 -4.65 8.09
C PHE A 105 4.68 -4.33 8.33
N ASP A 106 5.02 -3.75 9.46
CA ASP A 106 6.40 -3.48 9.84
C ASP A 106 7.24 -4.76 9.96
N ALA A 107 6.66 -5.80 10.56
CA ALA A 107 7.29 -7.11 10.59
C ALA A 107 7.46 -7.72 9.18
N ALA A 108 6.45 -7.54 8.33
CA ALA A 108 6.48 -8.01 6.94
C ALA A 108 7.55 -7.28 6.11
N LEU A 109 7.82 -6.02 6.36
CA LEU A 109 8.91 -5.29 5.71
C LEU A 109 10.26 -5.97 5.97
N ALA A 110 10.53 -6.37 7.21
CA ALA A 110 11.73 -7.13 7.55
C ALA A 110 11.74 -8.52 6.88
N ASP A 111 10.63 -9.25 6.92
CA ASP A 111 10.50 -10.57 6.31
C ASP A 111 10.72 -10.53 4.77
N ALA A 112 10.28 -9.45 4.13
CA ALA A 112 10.43 -9.24 2.69
C ALA A 112 11.82 -8.70 2.28
N GLY A 113 12.71 -8.48 3.24
CA GLY A 113 14.10 -8.10 2.99
C GLY A 113 14.38 -6.61 2.91
N PHE A 114 13.45 -5.75 3.37
CA PHE A 114 13.69 -4.30 3.48
C PHE A 114 14.50 -4.00 4.73
N ALA A 115 15.72 -3.50 4.58
CA ALA A 115 16.59 -3.15 5.69
C ALA A 115 16.09 -1.91 6.45
N ASP A 116 16.38 -1.84 7.77
CA ASP A 116 15.93 -0.76 8.65
C ASP A 116 16.40 0.64 8.21
N ASP A 117 17.56 0.72 7.58
CA ASP A 117 18.18 1.96 7.13
C ASP A 117 17.80 2.36 5.70
N GLU A 118 17.02 1.55 4.99
CA GLU A 118 16.55 1.89 3.64
C GLU A 118 15.43 2.94 3.69
N PRO A 119 15.56 4.06 2.97
CA PRO A 119 14.52 5.09 2.91
C PRO A 119 13.16 4.58 2.46
N VAL A 120 13.13 3.59 1.56
CA VAL A 120 11.89 2.98 1.06
C VAL A 120 11.09 2.31 2.18
N ARG A 121 11.75 1.75 3.17
CA ARG A 121 11.07 1.10 4.31
C ARG A 121 10.20 2.10 5.08
N GLN A 122 10.70 3.28 5.37
CA GLN A 122 9.95 4.31 6.07
C GLN A 122 8.77 4.82 5.23
N VAL A 123 8.95 5.05 3.95
CA VAL A 123 7.86 5.53 3.10
C VAL A 123 6.77 4.47 2.90
N LEU A 124 7.12 3.20 2.87
CA LEU A 124 6.15 2.10 2.83
C LEU A 124 5.35 2.01 4.14
N HIS A 125 6.03 2.14 5.29
CA HIS A 125 5.36 2.23 6.58
C HIS A 125 4.36 3.39 6.62
N ASP A 126 4.79 4.57 6.22
CA ASP A 126 3.95 5.77 6.22
C ASP A 126 2.72 5.60 5.31
N TYR A 127 2.91 4.99 4.14
CA TYR A 127 1.80 4.66 3.25
C TYR A 127 0.78 3.72 3.91
N PHE A 128 1.26 2.61 4.45
CA PHE A 128 0.35 1.61 5.03
C PHE A 128 -0.38 2.15 6.26
N ALA A 129 0.31 2.89 7.12
CA ALA A 129 -0.29 3.52 8.28
C ALA A 129 -1.39 4.52 7.89
N TRP A 130 -1.12 5.37 6.90
CA TRP A 130 -2.11 6.29 6.37
C TRP A 130 -3.29 5.55 5.71
N ALA A 131 -3.01 4.57 4.86
CA ALA A 131 -4.04 3.82 4.15
C ALA A 131 -4.97 3.10 5.14
N THR A 132 -4.42 2.47 6.16
CA THR A 132 -5.17 1.71 7.17
C THR A 132 -5.95 2.63 8.11
N ALA A 133 -5.27 3.57 8.76
CA ALA A 133 -5.87 4.39 9.81
C ALA A 133 -6.68 5.59 9.29
N THR A 134 -6.46 6.03 8.06
CA THR A 134 -7.12 7.21 7.49
C THR A 134 -8.03 6.84 6.32
N ALA A 135 -7.49 6.24 5.26
CA ALA A 135 -8.26 6.03 4.04
C ALA A 135 -9.33 4.94 4.20
N MET A 136 -8.95 3.79 4.75
CA MET A 136 -9.85 2.63 4.91
C MET A 136 -10.77 2.74 6.13
N SER A 137 -10.37 3.51 7.13
CA SER A 137 -11.15 3.72 8.36
C SER A 137 -12.06 4.97 8.32
N ARG A 138 -12.23 5.56 7.16
CA ARG A 138 -12.95 6.84 7.01
C ARG A 138 -14.46 6.73 7.23
N TYR A 139 -15.07 5.63 6.85
CA TYR A 139 -16.53 5.44 6.85
C TYR A 139 -16.92 4.35 7.85
N HIS A 140 -16.86 4.68 9.14
CA HIS A 140 -17.13 3.73 10.22
C HIS A 140 -18.60 3.28 10.31
N ASP A 141 -19.52 4.20 10.03
CA ASP A 141 -20.95 3.99 10.30
C ASP A 141 -21.62 3.12 9.25
N SER A 142 -21.34 3.36 7.97
CA SER A 142 -21.98 2.62 6.89
C SER A 142 -21.15 2.58 5.61
N ALA A 143 -21.14 1.42 4.96
CA ALA A 143 -20.59 1.28 3.61
C ALA A 143 -21.36 2.11 2.56
N ASP A 144 -22.63 2.43 2.85
CA ASP A 144 -23.46 3.27 1.96
C ASP A 144 -23.01 4.72 1.93
N ASP A 145 -22.23 5.16 2.93
CA ASP A 145 -21.67 6.51 2.98
C ASP A 145 -20.49 6.69 2.00
N VAL A 146 -19.93 5.59 1.49
CA VAL A 146 -18.81 5.63 0.55
C VAL A 146 -19.28 6.11 -0.82
N PRO A 147 -18.73 7.23 -1.35
CA PRO A 147 -19.14 7.74 -2.65
C PRO A 147 -18.72 6.81 -3.79
N ASP A 148 -19.47 6.85 -4.88
CA ASP A 148 -19.10 6.19 -6.12
C ASP A 148 -17.93 6.93 -6.81
N GLY A 149 -17.21 6.20 -7.68
CA GLY A 149 -16.21 6.80 -8.57
C GLY A 149 -14.92 7.21 -7.89
N LEU A 150 -14.58 6.66 -6.72
CA LEU A 150 -13.30 6.88 -6.09
C LEU A 150 -12.16 6.31 -6.94
N SER A 151 -11.03 6.99 -6.92
CA SER A 151 -9.78 6.52 -7.54
C SER A 151 -8.81 6.04 -6.48
N VAL A 152 -8.00 5.03 -6.81
CA VAL A 152 -6.93 4.55 -5.94
C VAL A 152 -6.00 5.72 -5.60
N PRO A 153 -5.82 6.07 -4.32
CA PRO A 153 -4.91 7.14 -3.92
C PRO A 153 -3.48 6.80 -4.31
N ARG A 154 -2.76 7.79 -4.83
CA ARG A 154 -1.36 7.65 -5.20
C ARG A 154 -0.45 8.16 -4.09
N TRP A 155 0.61 7.43 -3.83
CA TRP A 155 1.59 7.73 -2.80
C TRP A 155 2.98 7.91 -3.41
N SER A 156 3.61 9.05 -3.11
CA SER A 156 4.97 9.37 -3.50
C SER A 156 5.92 9.37 -2.29
N TRP A 157 7.17 9.68 -2.52
CA TRP A 157 8.15 9.87 -1.45
C TRP A 157 7.76 10.99 -0.46
N ASP A 158 6.94 11.92 -0.89
CA ASP A 158 6.47 13.06 -0.09
C ASP A 158 5.07 12.84 0.51
N GLY A 159 4.53 11.64 0.38
CA GLY A 159 3.20 11.30 0.88
C GLY A 159 2.15 11.21 -0.22
N VAL A 160 0.87 11.41 0.15
CA VAL A 160 -0.23 11.31 -0.79
C VAL A 160 -0.12 12.36 -1.90
N VAL A 161 -0.27 11.91 -3.15
CA VAL A 161 -0.28 12.80 -4.31
C VAL A 161 -1.65 13.48 -4.38
N ARG A 162 -1.66 14.79 -4.31
CA ARG A 162 -2.86 15.61 -4.45
C ARG A 162 -2.97 16.09 -5.89
N SER A 163 -4.13 15.86 -6.49
CA SER A 163 -4.47 16.38 -7.81
C SER A 163 -4.98 17.82 -7.72
#